data_709c18708532cb0b131c6107363c7a9e
#
_entry.id   709c18708532cb0b131c6107363c7a9e
#
_cell.length_a   1.000
_cell.length_b   1.000
_cell.length_c   1.000
_cell.angle_alpha   90.00
_cell.angle_beta   90.00
_cell.angle_gamma   90.00
#
_symmetry.space_group_name_H-M   'P 1'
#
loop_
_entity.id
_entity.type
_entity.pdbx_description
1 polymer ?
#
loop_
_entity_poly.entity_id
_entity_poly.type
_entity_poly.pdbx_seq_one_letter_code
_entity_poly.pdbx_strand_id
1 'polypeptide(L)'
;MQLETPNDITLKADDAELAHATLLTTEGATCVAVRNDEVAITRERGVKPLLQWISEGRSFEGWSVADKVVGKAPALLYVQLKPAVVYAIAMSEAARDILLAMQIDCNLLQ
;
A
#
# COMPACT_ATOMS: atom_id res chain seq x y z
N MET A 1 31.01 1.48 -11.24
CA MET A 1 30.57 1.71 -11.40
C MET A 1 29.36 2.14 -11.59
N GLN A 2 28.93 2.53 -12.34
CA GLN A 2 27.77 3.05 -12.64
C GLN A 2 26.65 2.22 -12.43
N LEU A 3 26.89 1.13 -12.07
CA LEU A 3 25.84 0.21 -11.78
C LEU A 3 25.00 0.68 -10.62
N GLU A 4 25.60 1.46 -9.74
CA GLU A 4 24.82 1.93 -8.61
C GLU A 4 23.67 2.80 -9.01
N THR A 5 23.84 3.62 -10.01
CA THR A 5 22.76 4.51 -10.40
C THR A 5 21.51 3.79 -10.86
N PRO A 6 21.60 2.81 -11.77
CA PRO A 6 20.42 2.06 -12.13
C PRO A 6 19.85 1.30 -10.94
N ASN A 7 20.69 0.81 -10.06
CA ASN A 7 20.22 0.11 -8.90
C ASN A 7 19.44 1.02 -7.98
N ASP A 8 19.89 2.24 -7.81
CA ASP A 8 19.21 3.19 -6.97
C ASP A 8 17.81 3.50 -7.52
N ILE A 9 17.71 3.65 -8.82
CA ILE A 9 16.43 3.88 -9.44
C ILE A 9 15.51 2.70 -9.21
N THR A 10 16.03 1.50 -9.36
CA THR A 10 15.26 0.29 -9.13
C THR A 10 14.78 0.21 -7.69
N LEU A 11 15.64 0.55 -6.75
CA LEU A 11 15.26 0.51 -5.35
C LEU A 11 14.10 1.44 -5.05
N LYS A 12 14.10 2.61 -5.65
CA LYS A 12 12.99 3.52 -5.43
C LYS A 12 11.71 2.99 -6.03
N ALA A 13 11.80 2.39 -7.19
CA ALA A 13 10.64 1.82 -7.84
C ALA A 13 10.15 0.59 -7.10
N ASP A 14 11.03 -0.02 -6.29
CA ASP A 14 10.74 -1.30 -5.66
C ASP A 14 10.04 -1.21 -4.32
N ASP A 15 9.67 -0.02 -3.85
CA ASP A 15 8.88 0.07 -2.62
C ASP A 15 7.58 -0.72 -2.77
N ALA A 16 6.93 -0.62 -3.93
CA ALA A 16 5.70 -1.38 -4.18
C ALA A 16 6.00 -2.87 -4.25
N GLU A 17 7.10 -3.26 -4.87
CA GLU A 17 7.49 -4.66 -4.93
C GLU A 17 7.86 -5.21 -3.57
N LEU A 18 8.54 -4.41 -2.76
CA LEU A 18 8.87 -4.83 -1.40
C LEU A 18 7.62 -5.00 -0.56
N ALA A 19 6.66 -4.08 -0.70
CA ALA A 19 5.39 -4.21 0.01
C ALA A 19 4.67 -5.50 -0.39
N HIS A 20 4.66 -5.79 -1.69
CA HIS A 20 4.03 -7.01 -2.21
C HIS A 20 4.74 -8.26 -1.67
N ALA A 21 6.05 -8.31 -1.80
CA ALA A 21 6.82 -9.46 -1.34
C ALA A 21 6.65 -9.66 0.17
N THR A 22 6.67 -8.58 0.92
CA THR A 22 6.52 -8.66 2.37
C THR A 22 5.12 -9.17 2.73
N LEU A 23 4.09 -8.73 2.01
CA LEU A 23 2.74 -9.19 2.25
C LEU A 23 2.64 -10.71 2.03
N LEU A 24 3.27 -11.21 0.98
CA LEU A 24 3.18 -12.63 0.65
C LEU A 24 4.04 -13.51 1.55
N THR A 25 5.13 -12.98 2.09
CA THR A 25 6.08 -13.79 2.86
C THR A 25 5.96 -13.63 4.35
N THR A 26 5.20 -12.65 4.84
CA THR A 26 5.01 -12.46 6.27
C THR A 26 3.74 -13.17 6.69
N GLU A 27 3.90 -14.18 7.54
CA GLU A 27 2.77 -14.98 7.97
C GLU A 27 1.71 -14.13 8.65
N GLY A 28 0.48 -14.27 8.18
CA GLY A 28 -0.65 -13.55 8.77
C GLY A 28 -0.76 -12.08 8.38
N ALA A 29 0.17 -11.54 7.60
CA ALA A 29 0.09 -10.14 7.22
C ALA A 29 -1.12 -9.90 6.34
N THR A 30 -1.86 -8.84 6.61
CA THR A 30 -3.03 -8.45 5.84
C THR A 30 -2.78 -7.19 5.03
N CYS A 31 -1.87 -6.33 5.49
CA CYS A 31 -1.55 -5.10 4.80
C CYS A 31 -0.12 -4.69 5.14
N VAL A 32 0.62 -4.24 4.15
CA VAL A 32 2.00 -3.79 4.31
C VAL A 32 2.15 -2.45 3.61
N ALA A 33 2.75 -1.47 4.29
CA ALA A 33 3.05 -0.18 3.70
C ALA A 33 4.56 0.05 3.80
N VAL A 34 5.15 0.55 2.71
CA VAL A 34 6.59 0.75 2.63
C VAL A 34 6.89 2.14 2.09
N ARG A 35 7.85 2.81 2.71
CA ARG A 35 8.42 4.04 2.17
C ARG A 35 9.90 4.06 2.53
N ASN A 36 10.76 4.01 1.53
CA ASN A 36 12.21 3.93 1.72
C ASN A 36 12.54 2.73 2.61
N ASP A 37 13.10 2.96 3.78
CA ASP A 37 13.45 1.88 4.69
C ASP A 37 12.38 1.60 5.74
N GLU A 38 11.30 2.38 5.73
CA GLU A 38 10.24 2.21 6.72
C GLU A 38 9.23 1.19 6.23
N VAL A 39 8.84 0.28 7.12
CA VAL A 39 7.86 -0.76 6.80
C VAL A 39 6.84 -0.82 7.92
N ALA A 40 5.57 -0.75 7.57
CA ALA A 40 4.47 -0.92 8.51
C ALA A 40 3.68 -2.16 8.11
N ILE A 41 3.47 -3.06 9.03
CA ILE A 41 2.77 -4.32 8.78
C ILE A 41 1.63 -4.46 9.77
N THR A 42 0.48 -4.91 9.28
CA THR A 42 -0.62 -5.27 10.17
C THR A 42 -1.08 -6.68 9.85
N ARG A 43 -1.58 -7.36 10.87
CA ARG A 43 -2.16 -8.69 10.77
C ARG A 43 -3.64 -8.67 11.11
N GLU A 44 -4.20 -7.49 11.34
CA GLU A 44 -5.61 -7.36 11.67
C GLU A 44 -6.44 -7.31 10.41
N ARG A 45 -7.66 -7.83 10.49
CA ARG A 45 -8.56 -7.88 9.35
C ARG A 45 -9.45 -6.65 9.30
N GLY A 46 -10.00 -6.42 8.12
CA GLY A 46 -10.98 -5.36 7.91
C GLY A 46 -10.35 -3.98 7.94
N VAL A 47 -11.15 -3.02 8.33
CA VAL A 47 -10.75 -1.61 8.29
C VAL A 47 -10.11 -1.11 9.59
N LYS A 48 -10.08 -1.95 10.60
CA LYS A 48 -9.59 -1.54 11.92
C LYS A 48 -8.19 -0.93 11.89
N PRO A 49 -7.21 -1.56 11.22
CA PRO A 49 -5.87 -0.95 11.20
C PRO A 49 -5.85 0.38 10.48
N LEU A 50 -6.65 0.56 9.45
CA LEU A 50 -6.70 1.84 8.74
C LEU A 50 -7.30 2.92 9.62
N LEU A 51 -8.37 2.60 10.34
CA LEU A 51 -8.98 3.54 11.27
C LEU A 51 -8.01 3.92 12.38
N GLN A 52 -7.23 2.97 12.86
CA GLN A 52 -6.25 3.23 13.89
C GLN A 52 -5.17 4.18 13.38
N TRP A 53 -4.65 3.95 12.20
CA TRP A 53 -3.63 4.82 11.61
C TRP A 53 -4.16 6.22 11.41
N ILE A 54 -5.40 6.36 10.95
CA ILE A 54 -6.01 7.67 10.79
C ILE A 54 -6.17 8.37 12.13
N SER A 55 -6.61 7.65 13.16
CA SER A 55 -6.79 8.23 14.49
C SER A 55 -5.48 8.67 15.11
N GLU A 56 -4.37 8.02 14.72
CA GLU A 56 -3.04 8.42 15.18
C GLU A 56 -2.49 9.60 14.40
N GLY A 57 -3.23 10.10 13.42
CA GLY A 57 -2.75 11.21 12.59
C GLY A 57 -1.73 10.81 11.56
N ARG A 58 -1.64 9.53 11.24
CA ARG A 58 -0.65 9.05 10.29
C ARG A 58 -1.02 9.44 8.87
N SER A 59 -0.02 9.78 8.07
CA SER A 59 -0.18 10.00 6.65
C SER A 59 0.67 8.98 5.90
N PHE A 60 0.14 8.49 4.79
CA PHE A 60 0.89 7.57 3.93
C PHE A 60 1.34 8.23 2.64
N GLU A 61 1.47 9.56 2.65
CA GLU A 61 2.00 10.25 1.46
C GLU A 61 3.37 9.71 1.10
N GLY A 62 3.52 9.32 -0.16
CA GLY A 62 4.78 8.73 -0.65
C GLY A 62 4.97 7.27 -0.32
N TRP A 63 4.03 6.66 0.39
CA TRP A 63 4.12 5.24 0.74
C TRP A 63 3.47 4.38 -0.34
N SER A 64 4.00 3.18 -0.49
CA SER A 64 3.41 2.14 -1.34
C SER A 64 2.74 1.12 -0.43
N VAL A 65 1.50 0.77 -0.76
CA VAL A 65 0.71 -0.14 0.09
C VAL A 65 0.38 -1.41 -0.69
N ALA A 66 0.52 -2.55 -0.04
CA ALA A 66 0.03 -3.83 -0.54
C ALA A 66 -0.97 -4.38 0.47
N ASP A 67 -2.16 -4.69 0.00
CA ASP A 67 -3.27 -5.14 0.86
C ASP A 67 -3.83 -6.42 0.27
N LYS A 68 -4.42 -7.26 1.10
CA LYS A 68 -5.04 -8.47 0.57
C LYS A 68 -6.35 -8.15 -0.14
N VAL A 69 -7.21 -7.36 0.48
CA VAL A 69 -8.54 -7.08 -0.07
C VAL A 69 -8.88 -5.61 0.14
N VAL A 70 -9.20 -4.90 -0.94
CA VAL A 70 -9.60 -3.51 -0.83
C VAL A 70 -10.99 -3.35 -1.46
N GLY A 71 -12.00 -3.23 -0.60
CA GLY A 71 -13.34 -2.88 -1.01
C GLY A 71 -13.57 -1.39 -0.84
N LYS A 72 -14.84 -0.99 -0.92
CA LYS A 72 -15.21 0.42 -0.89
C LYS A 72 -14.79 1.10 0.42
N ALA A 73 -15.04 0.47 1.56
CA ALA A 73 -14.73 1.08 2.85
C ALA A 73 -13.23 1.31 3.04
N PRO A 74 -12.36 0.30 2.83
CA PRO A 74 -10.92 0.56 2.88
C PRO A 74 -10.49 1.63 1.89
N ALA A 75 -11.04 1.65 0.68
CA ALA A 75 -10.66 2.66 -0.32
C ALA A 75 -10.91 4.08 0.20
N LEU A 76 -12.07 4.30 0.83
CA LEU A 76 -12.40 5.60 1.39
C LEU A 76 -11.42 6.00 2.50
N LEU A 77 -10.94 5.04 3.27
CA LEU A 77 -9.97 5.30 4.32
C LEU A 77 -8.58 5.56 3.72
N TYR A 78 -8.21 4.86 2.67
CA TYR A 78 -6.95 5.15 1.97
C TYR A 78 -6.95 6.56 1.38
N VAL A 79 -8.10 7.06 0.95
CA VAL A 79 -8.19 8.45 0.49
C VAL A 79 -7.73 9.42 1.58
N GLN A 80 -8.03 9.13 2.83
CA GLN A 80 -7.59 9.97 3.93
C GLN A 80 -6.11 9.79 4.25
N LEU A 81 -5.59 8.59 4.08
CA LEU A 81 -4.17 8.31 4.34
C LEU A 81 -3.27 8.77 3.19
N LYS A 82 -3.81 8.85 1.99
CA LYS A 82 -3.14 9.40 0.79
C LYS A 82 -1.86 8.67 0.36
N PRO A 83 -1.88 7.34 0.25
CA PRO A 83 -0.70 6.65 -0.26
C PRO A 83 -0.44 7.00 -1.72
N ALA A 84 0.79 6.77 -2.18
CA ALA A 84 1.13 6.97 -3.57
C ALA A 84 0.49 5.90 -4.44
N VAL A 85 0.46 4.67 -3.97
CA VAL A 85 -0.10 3.55 -4.71
C VAL A 85 -0.65 2.51 -3.75
N VAL A 86 -1.74 1.87 -4.16
CA VAL A 86 -2.34 0.76 -3.42
C VAL A 86 -2.44 -0.43 -4.36
N TYR A 87 -1.75 -1.51 -4.03
CA TYR A 87 -1.90 -2.77 -4.72
C TYR A 87 -2.69 -3.72 -3.85
N ALA A 88 -3.51 -4.57 -4.46
CA ALA A 88 -4.31 -5.52 -3.69
C ALA A 88 -4.41 -6.84 -4.42
N ILE A 89 -4.50 -7.92 -3.65
CA ILE A 89 -4.76 -9.23 -4.24
C ILE A 89 -6.17 -9.25 -4.81
N ALA A 90 -7.12 -8.63 -4.13
CA ALA A 90 -8.48 -8.45 -4.62
C ALA A 90 -8.93 -7.02 -4.37
N MET A 91 -9.53 -6.40 -5.39
CA MET A 91 -9.98 -5.01 -5.30
C MET A 91 -11.32 -4.89 -6.03
N SER A 92 -12.32 -4.28 -5.39
CA SER A 92 -13.60 -4.07 -6.04
C SER A 92 -13.51 -2.94 -7.07
N GLU A 93 -14.43 -2.94 -8.04
CA GLU A 93 -14.49 -1.83 -8.99
C GLU A 93 -14.75 -0.51 -8.29
N ALA A 94 -15.63 -0.53 -7.30
CA ALA A 94 -15.94 0.70 -6.56
C ALA A 94 -14.69 1.25 -5.88
N ALA A 95 -13.87 0.37 -5.29
CA ALA A 95 -12.62 0.79 -4.65
C ALA A 95 -11.67 1.40 -5.67
N ARG A 96 -11.52 0.75 -6.81
CA ARG A 96 -10.65 1.24 -7.85
C ARG A 96 -11.07 2.62 -8.34
N ASP A 97 -12.38 2.79 -8.57
CA ASP A 97 -12.89 4.08 -9.05
C ASP A 97 -12.63 5.18 -8.03
N ILE A 98 -12.82 4.89 -6.75
CA ILE A 98 -12.58 5.86 -5.69
C ILE A 98 -11.10 6.27 -5.65
N LEU A 99 -10.21 5.28 -5.69
CA LEU A 99 -8.78 5.57 -5.61
C LEU A 99 -8.29 6.36 -6.81
N LEU A 100 -8.70 5.95 -8.02
CA LEU A 100 -8.28 6.65 -9.22
C LEU A 100 -8.84 8.07 -9.28
N ALA A 101 -10.08 8.28 -8.83
CA ALA A 101 -10.66 9.61 -8.81
C ALA A 101 -9.90 10.55 -7.88
N MET A 102 -9.24 10.02 -6.87
CA MET A 102 -8.44 10.80 -5.93
C MET A 102 -6.95 10.77 -6.28
N GLN A 103 -6.63 10.31 -7.49
CA GLN A 103 -5.27 10.27 -8.01
C GLN A 103 -4.33 9.38 -7.20
N ILE A 104 -4.89 8.33 -6.62
CA ILE A 104 -4.11 7.29 -5.97
C ILE A 104 -3.99 6.15 -6.97
N ASP A 105 -2.77 5.85 -7.36
CA ASP A 105 -2.52 4.76 -8.29
C ASP A 105 -2.91 3.43 -7.64
N CYS A 106 -3.47 2.51 -8.41
CA CYS A 106 -3.87 1.23 -7.83
C CYS A 106 -3.88 0.14 -8.89
N ASN A 107 -3.69 -1.09 -8.44
CA ASN A 107 -3.69 -2.23 -9.35
C ASN A 107 -3.82 -3.52 -8.55
N LEU A 108 -4.12 -4.59 -9.29
CA LEU A 108 -4.16 -5.92 -8.68
C LEU A 108 -2.74 -6.51 -8.65
N LEU A 109 -2.46 -7.25 -7.59
CA LEU A 109 -1.22 -7.99 -7.49
C LEU A 109 -1.36 -9.27 -8.29
N GLN A 110 -0.30 -9.63 -8.98
CA GLN A 110 -0.28 -10.81 -9.83
C GLN A 110 0.43 -11.97 -9.15
#